data_0f164adafafa698c38585d42080c5ee5
#
_entry.id   0f164adafafa698c38585d42080c5ee5
#
_cell.length_a   1.000
_cell.length_b   1.000
_cell.length_c   1.000
_cell.angle_alpha   90.00
_cell.angle_beta   90.00
_cell.angle_gamma   90.00
#
_symmetry.space_group_name_H-M   'P 1'
#
loop_
_entity.id
_entity.type
_entity.pdbx_description
1 polymer ?
#
loop_
_entity_poly.entity_id
_entity_poly.type
_entity_poly.pdbx_seq_one_letter_code
_entity_poly.pdbx_strand_id
1 'polypeptide(L)'
;GIQYDNRYTYETGNPFLVSEISKNLNYELAYKWLTFDMTYSHTSHTMMSNVETYKDNPAIGLLKPVNGKAYNHVEASVNLRPSFGIWHPSFTASVVKQWLDMDAHDGKISNNPMAVFRFNNTFNTKLAMLTWMMSYTTKGYGRNIYSYKPRFCTNVSVYKAFLKDRLSFDLFIYDLFGTDDIHMSAHYG
;
A
#
# COMPACT_ATOMS: atom_id res chain seq x y z
N GLY A 1 -15.18 -26.90 -13.01
CA GLY A 1 -15.11 -26.73 -14.46
C GLY A 1 -14.30 -25.52 -14.84
N ILE A 2 -13.79 -25.48 -16.07
CA ILE A 2 -13.06 -24.32 -16.60
C ILE A 2 -14.07 -23.26 -16.98
N GLN A 3 -13.84 -22.03 -16.56
CA GLN A 3 -14.67 -20.88 -16.88
C GLN A 3 -13.91 -19.97 -17.87
N TYR A 4 -14.61 -19.47 -18.88
CA TYR A 4 -14.09 -18.48 -19.81
C TYR A 4 -14.19 -17.10 -19.20
N ASP A 5 -13.05 -16.43 -19.03
CA ASP A 5 -13.00 -15.04 -18.55
C ASP A 5 -12.91 -14.07 -19.75
N ASN A 6 -11.92 -14.29 -20.62
CA ASN A 6 -11.76 -13.52 -21.85
C ASN A 6 -11.00 -14.36 -22.91
N ARG A 7 -10.74 -13.76 -24.09
CA ARG A 7 -10.10 -14.45 -25.22
C ARG A 7 -8.74 -15.09 -24.91
N TYR A 8 -8.04 -14.60 -23.88
CA TYR A 8 -6.67 -15.00 -23.53
C TYR A 8 -6.55 -15.58 -22.13
N THR A 9 -7.62 -15.60 -21.35
CA THR A 9 -7.59 -16.01 -19.95
C THR A 9 -8.79 -16.91 -19.64
N TYR A 10 -8.49 -18.09 -19.15
CA TYR A 10 -9.49 -19.04 -18.63
C TYR A 10 -9.24 -19.23 -17.13
N GLU A 11 -10.27 -19.51 -16.37
CA GLU A 11 -10.18 -19.79 -14.95
C GLU A 11 -10.64 -21.20 -14.64
N THR A 12 -10.01 -21.84 -13.67
CA THR A 12 -10.42 -23.15 -13.17
C THR A 12 -10.34 -23.18 -11.65
N GLY A 13 -11.22 -23.97 -11.03
CA GLY A 13 -11.13 -24.27 -9.61
C GLY A 13 -10.08 -25.34 -9.31
N ASN A 14 -9.58 -25.34 -8.08
CA ASN A 14 -8.72 -26.39 -7.55
C ASN A 14 -9.40 -27.07 -6.35
N PRO A 15 -9.89 -28.32 -6.49
CA PRO A 15 -10.56 -29.01 -5.38
C PRO A 15 -9.61 -29.46 -4.26
N PHE A 16 -8.31 -29.36 -4.47
CA PHE A 16 -7.27 -29.75 -3.50
C PHE A 16 -6.75 -28.56 -2.68
N LEU A 17 -7.41 -27.40 -2.77
CA LEU A 17 -7.03 -26.26 -1.94
C LEU A 17 -7.23 -26.55 -0.47
N VAL A 18 -6.18 -26.26 0.30
CA VAL A 18 -6.23 -26.24 1.76
C VAL A 18 -6.53 -24.82 2.22
N SER A 19 -7.28 -24.68 3.29
CA SER A 19 -7.62 -23.38 3.86
C SER A 19 -6.37 -22.62 4.28
N GLU A 20 -6.30 -21.36 3.92
CA GLU A 20 -5.30 -20.42 4.41
C GLU A 20 -5.54 -20.14 5.91
N ILE A 21 -4.48 -20.19 6.70
CA ILE A 21 -4.52 -19.89 8.12
C ILE A 21 -3.57 -18.74 8.42
N SER A 22 -4.12 -17.61 8.86
CA SER A 22 -3.36 -16.44 9.27
C SER A 22 -3.36 -16.26 10.78
N LYS A 23 -2.16 -16.03 11.34
CA LYS A 23 -1.94 -15.69 12.74
C LYS A 23 -1.37 -14.27 12.80
N ASN A 24 -2.02 -13.40 13.55
CA ASN A 24 -1.63 -12.00 13.65
C ASN A 24 -1.27 -11.64 15.09
N LEU A 25 -0.18 -10.89 15.25
CA LEU A 25 0.21 -10.24 16.48
C LEU A 25 0.21 -8.74 16.24
N ASN A 26 -0.60 -8.02 17.02
CA ASN A 26 -0.69 -6.57 16.94
C ASN A 26 -0.15 -5.96 18.24
N TYR A 27 0.64 -4.91 18.12
CA TYR A 27 1.14 -4.10 19.21
C TYR A 27 0.86 -2.64 18.93
N GLU A 28 0.29 -1.95 19.90
CA GLU A 28 0.01 -0.52 19.83
C GLU A 28 0.54 0.17 21.08
N LEU A 29 1.22 1.29 20.90
CA LEU A 29 1.68 2.18 21.95
C LEU A 29 1.22 3.59 21.62
N ALA A 30 0.45 4.20 22.52
CA ALA A 30 0.03 5.58 22.40
C ALA A 30 0.54 6.40 23.60
N TYR A 31 1.22 7.50 23.31
CA TYR A 31 1.68 8.44 24.35
C TYR A 31 1.59 9.88 23.85
N LYS A 32 0.68 10.66 24.44
CA LYS A 32 0.43 12.06 24.06
C LYS A 32 0.20 12.20 22.55
N TRP A 33 1.15 12.80 21.85
CA TRP A 33 1.13 13.07 20.41
C TRP A 33 1.83 11.99 19.57
N LEU A 34 2.34 10.94 20.21
CA LEU A 34 3.01 9.80 19.58
C LEU A 34 2.09 8.58 19.58
N THR A 35 1.97 7.91 18.44
CA THR A 35 1.42 6.55 18.32
C THR A 35 2.41 5.69 17.56
N PHE A 36 2.66 4.50 18.07
CA PHE A 36 3.42 3.45 17.39
C PHE A 36 2.55 2.22 17.24
N ASP A 37 2.46 1.70 16.02
CA ASP A 37 1.70 0.50 15.68
C ASP A 37 2.63 -0.51 15.01
N MET A 38 2.49 -1.78 15.36
CA MET A 38 3.21 -2.87 14.71
C MET A 38 2.28 -4.08 14.56
N THR A 39 2.24 -4.63 13.37
CA THR A 39 1.54 -5.87 13.06
C THR A 39 2.52 -6.89 12.50
N TYR A 40 2.56 -8.07 13.06
CA TYR A 40 3.21 -9.24 12.47
C TYR A 40 2.15 -10.25 12.07
N SER A 41 2.23 -10.75 10.84
CA SER A 41 1.34 -11.77 10.30
C SER A 41 2.13 -12.95 9.78
N HIS A 42 1.72 -14.15 10.17
CA HIS A 42 2.18 -15.40 9.61
C HIS A 42 1.01 -16.11 8.96
N THR A 43 1.10 -16.35 7.65
CA THR A 43 0.06 -17.02 6.88
C THR A 43 0.60 -18.32 6.33
N SER A 44 -0.04 -19.43 6.68
CA SER A 44 0.27 -20.76 6.15
C SER A 44 -0.68 -21.10 5.01
N HIS A 45 -0.21 -21.86 4.02
CA HIS A 45 -0.99 -22.26 2.85
C HIS A 45 -1.57 -21.06 2.09
N THR A 46 -0.76 -20.02 1.92
CA THR A 46 -1.16 -18.79 1.21
C THR A 46 -1.82 -19.12 -0.11
N MET A 47 -3.04 -18.65 -0.33
CA MET A 47 -3.72 -18.85 -1.61
C MET A 47 -3.20 -17.85 -2.63
N MET A 48 -2.75 -18.36 -3.75
CA MET A 48 -2.23 -17.58 -4.88
C MET A 48 -2.86 -18.04 -6.18
N SER A 49 -2.94 -17.14 -7.14
CA SER A 49 -3.33 -17.49 -8.51
C SER A 49 -2.07 -17.86 -9.30
N ASN A 50 -2.00 -19.08 -9.77
CA ASN A 50 -0.99 -19.53 -10.71
C ASN A 50 -1.53 -19.47 -12.14
N VAL A 51 -0.69 -19.07 -13.09
CA VAL A 51 -1.03 -19.03 -14.51
C VAL A 51 -0.30 -20.15 -15.20
N GLU A 52 -1.04 -21.13 -15.70
CA GLU A 52 -0.54 -22.26 -16.48
C GLU A 52 -0.93 -22.08 -17.95
N THR A 53 -0.19 -22.69 -18.85
CA THR A 53 -0.57 -22.71 -20.28
C THR A 53 -1.77 -23.62 -20.49
N TYR A 54 -2.80 -23.14 -21.18
CA TYR A 54 -3.98 -23.95 -21.47
C TYR A 54 -3.74 -24.90 -22.66
N LYS A 55 -3.73 -26.22 -22.40
CA LYS A 55 -3.69 -27.28 -23.43
C LYS A 55 -2.67 -27.00 -24.54
N ASP A 56 -1.43 -26.81 -24.25
CA ASP A 56 -0.37 -26.56 -25.22
C ASP A 56 -0.56 -25.31 -26.10
N ASN A 57 -1.49 -24.42 -25.74
CA ASN A 57 -1.68 -23.15 -26.42
C ASN A 57 -1.06 -22.00 -25.59
N PRO A 58 0.12 -21.53 -25.94
CA PRO A 58 0.83 -20.50 -25.17
C PRO A 58 0.15 -19.12 -25.22
N ALA A 59 -0.84 -18.93 -26.10
CA ALA A 59 -1.60 -17.70 -26.20
C ALA A 59 -2.73 -17.60 -25.16
N ILE A 60 -3.01 -18.69 -24.43
CA ILE A 60 -4.11 -18.74 -23.45
C ILE A 60 -3.54 -19.10 -22.09
N GLY A 61 -3.68 -18.20 -21.11
CA GLY A 61 -3.38 -18.43 -19.71
C GLY A 61 -4.55 -19.11 -19.00
N LEU A 62 -4.28 -20.18 -18.26
CA LEU A 62 -5.23 -20.81 -17.35
C LEU A 62 -4.93 -20.35 -15.92
N LEU A 63 -5.79 -19.53 -15.37
CA LEU A 63 -5.71 -19.10 -13.98
C LEU A 63 -6.24 -20.21 -13.08
N LYS A 64 -5.40 -20.66 -12.15
CA LYS A 64 -5.73 -21.72 -11.21
C LYS A 64 -5.27 -21.33 -9.80
N PRO A 65 -6.15 -21.33 -8.79
CA PRO A 65 -5.75 -21.09 -7.42
C PRO A 65 -4.91 -22.28 -6.90
N VAL A 66 -3.80 -21.96 -6.24
CA VAL A 66 -2.89 -22.94 -5.62
C VAL A 66 -2.53 -22.50 -4.21
N ASN A 67 -2.16 -23.45 -3.36
CA ASN A 67 -1.55 -23.10 -2.09
C ASN A 67 -0.05 -22.93 -2.28
N GLY A 68 0.45 -21.74 -1.93
CA GLY A 68 1.86 -21.47 -1.80
C GLY A 68 2.41 -21.89 -0.45
N LYS A 69 3.67 -21.58 -0.22
CA LYS A 69 4.34 -21.74 1.07
C LYS A 69 3.87 -20.71 2.09
N ALA A 70 4.54 -20.65 3.23
CA ALA A 70 4.24 -19.67 4.25
C ALA A 70 4.63 -18.25 3.80
N TYR A 71 3.81 -17.29 4.17
CA TYR A 71 4.03 -15.87 3.97
C TYR A 71 4.13 -15.18 5.33
N ASN A 72 5.22 -14.46 5.55
CA ASN A 72 5.39 -13.63 6.73
C ASN A 72 5.39 -12.17 6.34
N HIS A 73 4.76 -11.35 7.15
CA HIS A 73 4.60 -9.93 6.90
C HIS A 73 4.73 -9.14 8.21
N VAL A 74 5.54 -8.10 8.18
CA VAL A 74 5.66 -7.11 9.25
C VAL A 74 5.32 -5.74 8.69
N GLU A 75 4.44 -5.07 9.35
CA GLU A 75 4.14 -3.65 9.12
C GLU A 75 4.33 -2.91 10.44
N ALA A 76 5.08 -1.81 10.41
CA ALA A 76 5.25 -0.92 11.55
C ALA A 76 5.04 0.53 11.13
N SER A 77 4.41 1.31 11.98
CA SER A 77 4.19 2.73 11.75
C SER A 77 4.40 3.57 13.01
N VAL A 78 4.92 4.77 12.80
CA VAL A 78 5.02 5.82 13.82
C VAL A 78 4.22 7.01 13.34
N ASN A 79 3.34 7.52 14.19
CA ASN A 79 2.57 8.72 13.94
C ASN A 79 2.89 9.77 15.01
N LEU A 80 3.27 10.96 14.58
CA LEU A 80 3.53 12.11 15.44
C LEU A 80 2.55 13.23 15.08
N ARG A 81 1.77 13.71 16.06
CA ARG A 81 0.74 14.75 15.84
C ARG A 81 0.78 15.81 16.95
N PRO A 82 1.91 16.52 17.11
CA PRO A 82 1.96 17.64 18.06
C PRO A 82 1.11 18.82 17.55
N SER A 83 0.86 19.77 18.44
CA SER A 83 0.11 20.99 18.14
C SER A 83 0.84 22.21 18.70
N PHE A 84 1.08 23.21 17.86
CA PHE A 84 1.85 24.43 18.19
C PHE A 84 1.04 25.67 17.77
N GLY A 85 0.05 26.04 18.58
CA GLY A 85 -0.82 27.18 18.29
C GLY A 85 -1.59 27.01 16.99
N ILE A 86 -1.27 27.81 15.97
CA ILE A 86 -1.92 27.72 14.65
C ILE A 86 -1.36 26.60 13.80
N TRP A 87 -0.21 26.04 14.12
CA TRP A 87 0.47 25.01 13.36
C TRP A 87 0.23 23.62 13.96
N HIS A 88 -0.34 22.73 13.16
CA HIS A 88 -0.68 21.36 13.51
C HIS A 88 0.03 20.41 12.54
N PRO A 89 1.32 20.10 12.77
CA PRO A 89 2.02 19.13 11.94
C PRO A 89 1.57 17.69 12.24
N SER A 90 1.62 16.85 11.22
CA SER A 90 1.45 15.41 11.37
C SER A 90 2.51 14.71 10.54
N PHE A 91 3.31 13.89 11.18
CA PHE A 91 4.31 13.05 10.54
C PHE A 91 3.94 11.58 10.71
N THR A 92 3.94 10.83 9.62
CA THR A 92 3.76 9.37 9.62
C THR A 92 4.93 8.74 8.89
N ALA A 93 5.59 7.79 9.54
CA ALA A 93 6.55 6.90 8.90
C ALA A 93 6.04 5.47 9.05
N SER A 94 5.91 4.75 7.94
CA SER A 94 5.53 3.35 7.94
C SER A 94 6.51 2.52 7.12
N VAL A 95 6.76 1.30 7.55
CA VAL A 95 7.60 0.34 6.85
C VAL A 95 6.86 -0.99 6.75
N VAL A 96 6.93 -1.59 5.57
CA VAL A 96 6.43 -2.93 5.29
C VAL A 96 7.61 -3.80 4.91
N LYS A 97 7.71 -4.96 5.55
CA LYS A 97 8.66 -6.01 5.20
C LYS A 97 7.90 -7.33 5.08
N GLN A 98 8.12 -8.01 3.99
CA GLN A 98 7.54 -9.32 3.76
C GLN A 98 8.61 -10.36 3.47
N TRP A 99 8.30 -11.62 3.76
CA TRP A 99 9.06 -12.79 3.38
C TRP A 99 8.07 -13.74 2.71
N LEU A 100 8.09 -13.72 1.40
CA LEU A 100 7.30 -14.59 0.56
C LEU A 100 8.27 -15.60 -0.07
N ASP A 101 8.05 -16.87 0.22
CA ASP A 101 8.80 -17.96 -0.40
C ASP A 101 8.04 -18.39 -1.66
N MET A 102 8.42 -17.80 -2.78
CA MET A 102 7.92 -18.17 -4.10
C MET A 102 9.02 -18.89 -4.86
N ASP A 103 8.69 -20.03 -5.47
CA ASP A 103 9.60 -20.75 -6.37
C ASP A 103 9.87 -19.99 -7.69
N ALA A 104 9.21 -18.85 -7.91
CA ALA A 104 9.35 -18.03 -9.08
C ALA A 104 10.56 -17.10 -9.02
N HIS A 105 11.30 -17.07 -10.06
CA HIS A 105 12.49 -16.35 -10.57
C HIS A 105 13.10 -15.18 -9.75
N ASP A 106 12.40 -14.55 -8.79
CA ASP A 106 12.81 -13.28 -8.17
C ASP A 106 12.62 -13.21 -6.64
N GLY A 107 12.71 -14.33 -5.92
CA GLY A 107 12.52 -14.39 -4.47
C GLY A 107 13.36 -13.38 -3.65
N LYS A 108 14.45 -12.85 -4.20
CA LYS A 108 15.25 -11.80 -3.56
C LYS A 108 14.58 -10.40 -3.69
N ILE A 109 13.88 -10.15 -4.77
CA ILE A 109 13.26 -8.84 -5.04
C ILE A 109 11.97 -8.69 -4.23
N SER A 110 11.15 -9.75 -4.12
CA SER A 110 9.90 -9.73 -3.37
C SER A 110 10.05 -9.49 -1.86
N ASN A 111 11.27 -9.56 -1.33
CA ASN A 111 11.58 -9.37 0.08
C ASN A 111 12.18 -7.99 0.41
N ASN A 112 12.33 -7.10 -0.57
CA ASN A 112 12.81 -5.74 -0.30
C ASN A 112 11.74 -4.95 0.49
N PRO A 113 12.12 -4.35 1.64
CA PRO A 113 11.18 -3.53 2.40
C PRO A 113 10.78 -2.29 1.63
N MET A 114 9.57 -1.81 1.88
CA MET A 114 9.07 -0.54 1.37
C MET A 114 8.72 0.36 2.55
N ALA A 115 9.14 1.62 2.49
CA ALA A 115 8.79 2.62 3.48
C ALA A 115 8.00 3.76 2.84
N VAL A 116 7.06 4.31 3.60
CA VAL A 116 6.27 5.48 3.23
C VAL A 116 6.38 6.51 4.33
N PHE A 117 6.76 7.71 3.93
CA PHE A 117 6.83 8.88 4.82
C PHE A 117 5.77 9.88 4.36
N ARG A 118 4.98 10.39 5.31
CA ARG A 118 4.01 11.44 5.06
C ARG A 118 4.23 12.56 6.05
N PHE A 119 4.27 13.77 5.56
CA PHE A 119 4.38 14.96 6.39
C PHE A 119 3.31 15.95 5.97
N ASN A 120 2.34 16.16 6.85
CA ASN A 120 1.26 17.11 6.65
C ASN A 120 1.43 18.29 7.61
N ASN A 121 1.37 19.49 7.07
CA ASN A 121 1.43 20.73 7.83
C ASN A 121 0.11 21.47 7.65
N THR A 122 -0.65 21.59 8.71
CA THR A 122 -1.89 22.36 8.70
C THR A 122 -1.70 23.62 9.53
N PHE A 123 -2.00 24.76 8.92
CA PHE A 123 -1.96 26.08 9.54
C PHE A 123 -3.39 26.63 9.64
N ASN A 124 -3.92 26.66 10.85
CA ASN A 124 -5.25 27.21 11.15
C ASN A 124 -5.11 28.69 11.48
N THR A 125 -5.19 29.55 10.48
CA THR A 125 -5.16 31.00 10.66
C THR A 125 -6.57 31.55 10.78
N LYS A 126 -6.68 32.80 11.27
CA LYS A 126 -7.99 33.53 11.30
C LYS A 126 -8.55 33.78 9.90
N LEU A 127 -7.70 33.78 8.87
CA LEU A 127 -8.09 34.09 7.49
C LEU A 127 -8.51 32.86 6.70
N ALA A 128 -7.76 31.77 6.83
CA ALA A 128 -7.97 30.54 6.08
C ALA A 128 -7.20 29.39 6.76
N MET A 129 -7.56 28.16 6.44
CA MET A 129 -6.78 26.95 6.74
C MET A 129 -5.91 26.65 5.52
N LEU A 130 -4.61 26.57 5.73
CA LEU A 130 -3.63 26.14 4.73
C LEU A 130 -3.13 24.74 5.11
N THR A 131 -3.12 23.80 4.16
CA THR A 131 -2.53 22.50 4.37
C THR A 131 -1.50 22.22 3.28
N TRP A 132 -0.30 21.85 3.70
CA TRP A 132 0.79 21.42 2.85
C TRP A 132 1.14 19.96 3.17
N MET A 133 0.95 19.08 2.18
CA MET A 133 1.11 17.64 2.31
C MET A 133 2.27 17.17 1.45
N MET A 134 3.16 16.39 2.03
CA MET A 134 4.27 15.74 1.33
C MET A 134 4.21 14.25 1.61
N SER A 135 4.48 13.44 0.60
CA SER A 135 4.65 12.01 0.73
C SER A 135 5.87 11.53 -0.05
N TYR A 136 6.60 10.61 0.56
CA TYR A 136 7.72 9.94 -0.08
C TYR A 136 7.59 8.43 0.13
N THR A 137 7.60 7.67 -0.96
CA THR A 137 7.56 6.21 -0.95
C THR A 137 8.88 5.70 -1.52
N THR A 138 9.55 4.82 -0.80
CA THR A 138 10.77 4.18 -1.28
C THR A 138 10.44 3.12 -2.34
N LYS A 139 11.45 2.70 -3.11
CA LYS A 139 11.34 1.45 -3.86
C LYS A 139 11.17 0.28 -2.90
N GLY A 140 10.47 -0.77 -3.34
CA GLY A 140 10.28 -1.97 -2.53
C GLY A 140 9.00 -2.72 -2.86
N TYR A 141 8.73 -3.77 -2.12
CA TYR A 141 7.53 -4.60 -2.27
C TYR A 141 6.49 -4.28 -1.20
N GLY A 142 5.26 -4.06 -1.63
CA GLY A 142 4.08 -4.08 -0.80
C GLY A 142 3.10 -5.12 -1.34
N ARG A 143 2.98 -6.23 -0.65
CA ARG A 143 2.26 -7.43 -1.13
C ARG A 143 2.88 -7.95 -2.44
N ASN A 144 2.13 -8.02 -3.54
CA ASN A 144 2.59 -8.44 -4.89
C ASN A 144 2.88 -7.27 -5.83
N ILE A 145 2.94 -6.06 -5.31
CA ILE A 145 3.26 -4.87 -6.11
C ILE A 145 4.68 -4.44 -5.79
N TYR A 146 5.50 -4.34 -6.82
CA TYR A 146 6.84 -3.81 -6.72
C TYR A 146 6.91 -2.39 -7.26
N SER A 147 7.30 -1.46 -6.39
CA SER A 147 7.66 -0.11 -6.80
C SER A 147 9.18 -0.05 -7.06
N TYR A 148 9.59 0.04 -8.31
CA TYR A 148 11.01 -0.03 -8.66
C TYR A 148 11.70 1.34 -8.67
N LYS A 149 10.95 2.43 -8.53
CA LYS A 149 11.47 3.78 -8.31
C LYS A 149 10.86 4.40 -7.07
N PRO A 150 11.61 5.23 -6.35
CA PRO A 150 11.01 6.03 -5.28
C PRO A 150 10.03 7.05 -5.89
N ARG A 151 9.01 7.41 -5.12
CA ARG A 151 7.98 8.34 -5.53
C ARG A 151 7.86 9.46 -4.51
N PHE A 152 7.84 10.69 -4.98
CA PHE A 152 7.60 11.87 -4.17
C PHE A 152 6.37 12.61 -4.71
N CYS A 153 5.50 13.03 -3.83
CA CYS A 153 4.32 13.82 -4.16
C CYS A 153 4.16 14.95 -3.15
N THR A 154 3.79 16.12 -3.62
CA THR A 154 3.49 17.26 -2.77
C THR A 154 2.22 17.96 -3.21
N ASN A 155 1.31 18.18 -2.26
CA ASN A 155 0.02 18.78 -2.47
C ASN A 155 -0.17 19.99 -1.55
N VAL A 156 -0.93 20.97 -2.02
CA VAL A 156 -1.30 22.13 -1.23
C VAL A 156 -2.81 22.32 -1.28
N SER A 157 -3.42 22.62 -0.15
CA SER A 157 -4.81 23.04 -0.12
C SER A 157 -5.01 24.30 0.70
N VAL A 158 -5.97 25.10 0.27
CA VAL A 158 -6.42 26.31 0.96
C VAL A 158 -7.92 26.23 1.13
N TYR A 159 -8.36 26.24 2.37
CA TYR A 159 -9.79 26.26 2.70
C TYR A 159 -10.16 27.53 3.44
N LYS A 160 -11.26 28.14 3.05
CA LYS A 160 -11.85 29.28 3.74
C LYS A 160 -13.36 29.22 3.72
N ALA A 161 -13.95 29.38 4.91
CA ALA A 161 -15.38 29.56 5.06
C ALA A 161 -15.73 31.06 5.22
N PHE A 162 -16.89 31.44 4.69
CA PHE A 162 -17.43 32.79 4.69
C PHE A 162 -18.89 32.78 5.18
N LEU A 163 -19.42 33.91 5.52
CA LEU A 163 -20.83 34.12 5.85
C LEU A 163 -21.35 33.16 6.94
N LYS A 164 -20.57 32.96 8.01
CA LYS A 164 -20.91 32.02 9.10
C LYS A 164 -21.11 30.59 8.56
N ASP A 165 -20.14 30.10 7.79
CA ASP A 165 -20.08 28.77 7.17
C ASP A 165 -21.16 28.47 6.10
N ARG A 166 -21.87 29.50 5.62
CA ARG A 166 -22.85 29.34 4.53
C ARG A 166 -22.22 29.30 3.13
N LEU A 167 -20.97 29.75 3.01
CA LEU A 167 -20.18 29.70 1.78
C LEU A 167 -18.78 29.23 2.12
N SER A 168 -18.23 28.30 1.37
CA SER A 168 -16.85 27.86 1.50
C SER A 168 -16.14 27.89 0.15
N PHE A 169 -14.86 28.18 0.21
CA PHE A 169 -13.92 28.06 -0.90
C PHE A 169 -12.87 27.03 -0.55
N ASP A 170 -12.66 26.09 -1.43
CA ASP A 170 -11.64 25.04 -1.32
C ASP A 170 -10.83 24.99 -2.62
N LEU A 171 -9.51 25.21 -2.51
CA LEU A 171 -8.56 25.09 -3.59
C LEU A 171 -7.60 23.95 -3.24
N PHE A 172 -7.53 22.94 -4.10
CA PHE A 172 -6.59 21.84 -3.97
C PHE A 172 -5.67 21.77 -5.20
N ILE A 173 -4.37 21.78 -4.96
CA ILE A 173 -3.33 21.62 -5.99
C ILE A 173 -2.66 20.27 -5.73
N TYR A 174 -2.85 19.35 -6.66
CA TYR A 174 -2.24 18.03 -6.62
C TYR A 174 -0.90 18.06 -7.36
N ASP A 175 0.07 17.35 -6.78
CA ASP A 175 1.42 17.16 -7.35
C ASP A 175 2.06 18.45 -7.87
N LEU A 176 2.23 19.41 -6.96
CA LEU A 176 2.68 20.78 -7.24
C LEU A 176 3.97 20.83 -8.09
N PHE A 177 4.82 19.82 -8.02
CA PHE A 177 6.10 19.77 -8.75
C PHE A 177 6.12 18.77 -9.91
N GLY A 178 5.01 18.05 -10.18
CA GLY A 178 4.94 17.06 -11.25
C GLY A 178 5.89 15.88 -11.04
N THR A 179 6.03 15.42 -9.80
CA THR A 179 6.98 14.37 -9.41
C THR A 179 6.32 13.05 -9.03
N ASP A 180 5.00 12.98 -9.10
CA ASP A 180 4.20 11.81 -8.72
C ASP A 180 4.12 10.76 -9.83
N ASP A 181 5.27 10.37 -10.38
CA ASP A 181 5.37 9.33 -11.40
C ASP A 181 5.23 7.94 -10.79
N ILE A 182 4.22 7.19 -11.24
CA ILE A 182 3.94 5.84 -10.78
C ILE A 182 4.74 4.83 -11.62
N HIS A 183 5.70 4.18 -10.98
CA HIS A 183 6.50 3.11 -11.58
C HIS A 183 6.31 1.81 -10.78
N MET A 184 5.32 1.02 -11.18
CA MET A 184 4.96 -0.22 -10.50
C MET A 184 4.95 -1.39 -11.48
N SER A 185 5.32 -2.57 -10.99
CA SER A 185 5.07 -3.85 -11.66
C SER A 185 4.37 -4.81 -10.71
N ALA A 186 3.43 -5.57 -11.23
CA ALA A 186 2.80 -6.67 -10.51
C ALA A 186 3.39 -7.98 -11.02
N HIS A 187 3.80 -8.85 -10.10
CA HIS A 187 4.26 -10.19 -10.42
C HIS A 187 3.13 -11.16 -10.07
N TYR A 188 2.68 -11.87 -11.07
CA TYR A 188 1.78 -13.01 -10.93
C TYR A 188 2.66 -14.26 -10.96
N GLY A 189 2.61 -15.03 -9.87
CA GLY A 189 3.35 -16.29 -9.75
C GLY A 189 2.85 -17.38 -10.71
#